data_7133339ec17e41755d8865b9523df13d
#
_entry.id   7133339ec17e41755d8865b9523df13d
#
_cell.length_a   1.000
_cell.length_b   1.000
_cell.length_c   1.000
_cell.angle_alpha   90.00
_cell.angle_beta   90.00
_cell.angle_gamma   90.00
#
_symmetry.space_group_name_H-M   'P 1'
#
loop_
_entity.id
_entity.type
_entity.pdbx_description
1 polymer ?
#
loop_
_entity_poly.entity_id
_entity_poly.type
_entity_poly.pdbx_seq_one_letter_code
_entity_poly.pdbx_strand_id
1 'polypeptide(L)'
;MTEQNNVSLNPKAPEQGERLHRGLSNRHIQLIAIGGAIGTGLFMGSGRAISLAGPSVIFVYMLIGAVIFLVLRAMGEILLSNLRYKSFSDFTTDLVGPMGGFFLGWSYWFMWVVTAVADIIAIVGYLRLWWPDLQAWIPALAVIGVLLTLNLVSVKNFGEIEFWFSMIKIVAIVALIIVGGGMIAVGFTSPSGAQASVANLWNDGGMFPNHFIGFLGAFQIAVFAFMGSELVGTTAAETQDPEKTLPKAINAVPVRIMVFYVGALAVILMVTPWRLVSPDKSPFVAMFTLAGLGIAAHIINFVVITSATSSANSGIFSTSRMAFGLARERSAPQFLGKISKNGVPRNALFLSAVMLLSSIVMLYAGDSISRAFNLVTTVAAVLVIFAWTMIMVSYLMYRKKFPSRHRKSKFRLPGGRFSAWLALAFFAFTIGVLTMNEETLMGLLAMPIWFVILGIGWVFKRRADARREEAISTLTAQIAIVEASEIFSAR
;
A
#
# COMPACT_ATOMS: atom_id res chain seq x y z
N MET A 1 44.85 -4.92 48.09
CA MET A 1 43.93 -5.75 47.27
C MET A 1 42.56 -5.11 47.41
N THR A 2 42.24 -4.20 46.53
CA THR A 2 40.98 -3.47 46.47
C THR A 2 40.34 -3.75 45.11
N GLU A 3 39.33 -4.60 45.10
CA GLU A 3 38.51 -4.87 43.91
C GLU A 3 37.72 -3.62 43.56
N GLN A 4 38.05 -3.05 42.40
CA GLN A 4 37.25 -2.00 41.77
C GLN A 4 36.02 -2.64 41.12
N ASN A 5 34.85 -2.48 41.73
CA ASN A 5 33.54 -2.76 41.09
C ASN A 5 33.28 -1.75 39.96
N ASN A 6 33.69 -2.10 38.75
CA ASN A 6 33.27 -1.43 37.54
C ASN A 6 31.81 -1.79 37.24
N VAL A 7 30.87 -0.98 37.71
CA VAL A 7 29.48 -1.02 37.23
C VAL A 7 29.47 -0.44 35.81
N SER A 8 29.59 -1.32 34.83
CA SER A 8 29.43 -0.97 33.42
C SER A 8 27.95 -0.63 33.18
N LEU A 9 27.64 0.66 33.03
CA LEU A 9 26.39 1.16 32.48
C LEU A 9 26.33 0.83 30.98
N ASN A 10 26.27 -0.46 30.65
CA ASN A 10 26.01 -0.93 29.30
C ASN A 10 24.48 -1.03 29.18
N PRO A 11 23.77 -0.26 28.33
CA PRO A 11 22.35 -0.45 28.13
C PRO A 11 22.17 -1.89 27.65
N LYS A 12 21.47 -2.71 28.43
CA LYS A 12 21.15 -4.11 28.12
C LYS A 12 20.75 -4.17 26.64
N ALA A 13 21.49 -4.92 25.84
CA ALA A 13 21.06 -5.26 24.49
C ALA A 13 19.64 -5.86 24.58
N PRO A 14 18.70 -5.46 23.72
CA PRO A 14 17.33 -5.96 23.80
C PRO A 14 17.32 -7.47 23.80
N GLU A 15 16.63 -8.07 24.77
CA GLU A 15 16.49 -9.53 24.91
C GLU A 15 16.00 -10.15 23.59
N GLN A 16 16.46 -11.34 23.24
CA GLN A 16 16.16 -12.01 21.95
C GLN A 16 14.65 -12.15 21.65
N GLY A 17 13.77 -12.04 22.65
CA GLY A 17 12.30 -12.04 22.50
C GLY A 17 11.67 -10.73 22.04
N GLU A 18 12.43 -9.62 21.93
CA GLU A 18 11.91 -8.29 21.60
C GLU A 18 12.08 -7.88 20.12
N ARG A 19 12.55 -8.77 19.26
CA ARG A 19 12.77 -8.49 17.82
C ARG A 19 11.75 -9.22 16.96
N LEU A 20 11.29 -8.57 15.90
CA LEU A 20 10.51 -9.23 14.85
C LEU A 20 11.40 -10.30 14.19
N HIS A 21 10.85 -11.51 13.99
CA HIS A 21 11.58 -12.60 13.35
C HIS A 21 11.77 -12.34 11.85
N ARG A 22 13.02 -12.44 11.37
CA ARG A 22 13.38 -12.45 9.93
C ARG A 22 13.04 -13.82 9.34
N GLY A 23 11.77 -14.03 8.94
CA GLY A 23 11.29 -15.34 8.44
C GLY A 23 11.05 -15.40 6.94
N LEU A 24 11.20 -14.28 6.20
CA LEU A 24 10.89 -14.23 4.77
C LEU A 24 12.12 -14.60 3.92
N SER A 25 11.93 -15.53 2.98
CA SER A 25 12.96 -15.89 1.99
C SER A 25 12.93 -14.93 0.79
N ASN A 26 14.02 -14.89 -0.01
CA ASN A 26 14.08 -14.06 -1.22
C ASN A 26 12.93 -14.32 -2.19
N ARG A 27 12.44 -15.57 -2.31
CA ARG A 27 11.26 -15.89 -3.15
C ARG A 27 9.98 -15.22 -2.64
N HIS A 28 9.77 -15.20 -1.31
CA HIS A 28 8.62 -14.55 -0.69
C HIS A 28 8.65 -13.04 -0.97
N ILE A 29 9.79 -12.39 -0.79
CA ILE A 29 9.95 -10.96 -0.99
C ILE A 29 9.70 -10.55 -2.44
N GLN A 30 10.24 -11.31 -3.41
CA GLN A 30 10.01 -11.03 -4.83
C GLN A 30 8.55 -11.17 -5.23
N LEU A 31 7.84 -12.18 -4.72
CA LEU A 31 6.43 -12.39 -5.04
C LEU A 31 5.50 -11.45 -4.26
N ILE A 32 5.81 -11.12 -3.02
CA ILE A 32 5.11 -10.07 -2.27
C ILE A 32 5.24 -8.72 -3.00
N ALA A 33 6.42 -8.42 -3.52
CA ALA A 33 6.64 -7.20 -4.31
C ALA A 33 5.88 -7.18 -5.65
N ILE A 34 5.58 -8.35 -6.24
CA ILE A 34 4.78 -8.46 -7.46
C ILE A 34 3.30 -8.49 -7.12
N GLY A 35 2.91 -9.39 -6.22
CA GLY A 35 1.52 -9.66 -5.88
C GLY A 35 0.90 -8.60 -4.96
N GLY A 36 1.71 -7.93 -4.13
CA GLY A 36 1.23 -6.87 -3.24
C GLY A 36 0.67 -5.64 -3.97
N ALA A 37 1.17 -5.37 -5.18
CA ALA A 37 0.63 -4.30 -6.02
C ALA A 37 -0.63 -4.73 -6.80
N ILE A 38 -0.89 -6.04 -6.99
CA ILE A 38 -2.05 -6.55 -7.71
C ILE A 38 -3.16 -6.84 -6.70
N GLY A 39 -4.07 -5.90 -6.53
CA GLY A 39 -5.19 -5.97 -5.59
C GLY A 39 -6.53 -5.62 -6.22
N THR A 40 -7.49 -5.27 -5.38
CA THR A 40 -8.86 -4.89 -5.79
C THR A 40 -8.90 -3.65 -6.68
N GLY A 41 -7.90 -2.76 -6.59
CA GLY A 41 -7.78 -1.60 -7.47
C GLY A 41 -7.69 -1.98 -8.95
N LEU A 42 -6.96 -3.06 -9.29
CA LEU A 42 -6.91 -3.57 -10.65
C LEU A 42 -8.17 -4.40 -10.98
N PHE A 43 -8.56 -5.33 -10.12
CA PHE A 43 -9.64 -6.27 -10.44
C PHE A 43 -11.04 -5.66 -10.39
N MET A 44 -11.34 -4.80 -9.42
CA MET A 44 -12.65 -4.15 -9.29
C MET A 44 -12.61 -2.71 -9.81
N GLY A 45 -11.63 -1.94 -9.38
CA GLY A 45 -11.53 -0.52 -9.70
C GLY A 45 -11.39 -0.25 -11.20
N SER A 46 -10.77 -1.17 -11.95
CA SER A 46 -10.61 -0.99 -13.40
C SER A 46 -11.94 -0.96 -14.17
N GLY A 47 -13.01 -1.59 -13.67
CA GLY A 47 -14.34 -1.47 -14.28
C GLY A 47 -14.81 -0.02 -14.31
N ARG A 48 -14.71 0.68 -13.17
CA ARG A 48 -15.02 2.10 -13.10
C ARG A 48 -14.04 2.95 -13.91
N ALA A 49 -12.74 2.65 -13.85
CA ALA A 49 -11.74 3.37 -14.65
C ALA A 49 -12.04 3.28 -16.16
N ILE A 50 -12.42 2.09 -16.64
CA ILE A 50 -12.82 1.88 -18.04
C ILE A 50 -14.11 2.64 -18.36
N SER A 51 -15.13 2.59 -17.50
CA SER A 51 -16.40 3.30 -17.74
C SER A 51 -16.22 4.81 -17.84
N LEU A 52 -15.27 5.40 -17.10
CA LEU A 52 -14.95 6.82 -17.13
C LEU A 52 -14.07 7.19 -18.34
N ALA A 53 -12.98 6.50 -18.54
CA ALA A 53 -11.95 6.87 -19.50
C ALA A 53 -12.11 6.19 -20.87
N GLY A 54 -12.89 5.11 -20.95
CA GLY A 54 -12.89 4.26 -22.14
C GLY A 54 -11.50 3.65 -22.39
N PRO A 55 -11.10 3.44 -23.65
CA PRO A 55 -9.77 2.89 -23.97
C PRO A 55 -8.60 3.74 -23.49
N SER A 56 -8.76 5.05 -23.28
CA SER A 56 -7.71 5.92 -22.75
C SER A 56 -7.25 5.55 -21.34
N VAL A 57 -7.95 4.68 -20.64
CA VAL A 57 -7.54 4.12 -19.35
C VAL A 57 -6.14 3.49 -19.43
N ILE A 58 -5.74 2.93 -20.57
CA ILE A 58 -4.41 2.40 -20.83
C ILE A 58 -3.35 3.47 -20.56
N PHE A 59 -3.54 4.68 -21.08
CA PHE A 59 -2.60 5.81 -20.88
C PHE A 59 -2.61 6.31 -19.44
N VAL A 60 -3.75 6.25 -18.73
CA VAL A 60 -3.83 6.59 -17.30
C VAL A 60 -2.90 5.69 -16.50
N TYR A 61 -3.01 4.36 -16.69
CA TYR A 61 -2.15 3.40 -15.98
C TYR A 61 -0.67 3.52 -16.38
N MET A 62 -0.37 3.77 -17.65
CA MET A 62 1.00 4.02 -18.08
C MET A 62 1.61 5.26 -17.41
N LEU A 63 0.87 6.36 -17.36
CA LEU A 63 1.34 7.63 -16.81
C LEU A 63 1.57 7.52 -15.30
N ILE A 64 0.59 6.99 -14.57
CA ILE A 64 0.72 6.79 -13.12
C ILE A 64 1.86 5.81 -12.82
N GLY A 65 1.95 4.72 -13.58
CA GLY A 65 3.02 3.74 -13.44
C GLY A 65 4.42 4.34 -13.66
N ALA A 66 4.57 5.25 -14.63
CA ALA A 66 5.82 5.96 -14.85
C ALA A 66 6.19 6.86 -13.65
N VAL A 67 5.22 7.57 -13.07
CA VAL A 67 5.45 8.40 -11.88
C VAL A 67 5.81 7.54 -10.67
N ILE A 68 5.10 6.43 -10.46
CA ILE A 68 5.40 5.48 -9.36
C ILE A 68 6.81 4.92 -9.50
N PHE A 69 7.23 4.58 -10.71
CA PHE A 69 8.63 4.15 -10.95
C PHE A 69 9.64 5.21 -10.47
N LEU A 70 9.38 6.50 -10.71
CA LEU A 70 10.23 7.58 -10.19
C LEU A 70 10.24 7.62 -8.65
N VAL A 71 9.08 7.46 -8.01
CA VAL A 71 8.99 7.38 -6.54
C VAL A 71 9.80 6.22 -5.98
N LEU A 72 9.66 5.03 -6.58
CA LEU A 72 10.40 3.85 -6.15
C LEU A 72 11.92 3.99 -6.38
N ARG A 73 12.33 4.65 -7.46
CA ARG A 73 13.74 4.98 -7.71
C ARG A 73 14.30 5.95 -6.67
N ALA A 74 13.55 7.00 -6.32
CA ALA A 74 13.94 7.95 -5.28
C ALA A 74 14.06 7.26 -3.91
N MET A 75 13.06 6.45 -3.53
CA MET A 75 13.04 5.66 -2.31
C MET A 75 14.22 4.69 -2.24
N GLY A 76 14.46 3.95 -3.32
CA GLY A 76 15.57 3.00 -3.41
C GLY A 76 16.94 3.66 -3.29
N GLU A 77 17.14 4.84 -3.89
CA GLU A 77 18.38 5.62 -3.74
C GLU A 77 18.63 6.03 -2.29
N ILE A 78 17.60 6.49 -1.57
CA ILE A 78 17.72 6.90 -0.16
C ILE A 78 18.05 5.66 0.71
N LEU A 79 17.30 4.58 0.57
CA LEU A 79 17.49 3.35 1.36
C LEU A 79 18.89 2.75 1.16
N LEU A 80 19.38 2.71 -0.08
CA LEU A 80 20.73 2.21 -0.39
C LEU A 80 21.84 3.15 0.07
N SER A 81 21.54 4.43 0.31
CA SER A 81 22.53 5.39 0.83
C SER A 81 22.84 5.19 2.30
N ASN A 82 21.95 4.56 3.05
CA ASN A 82 22.12 4.25 4.47
C ASN A 82 21.26 3.02 4.85
N LEU A 83 21.90 1.86 4.88
CA LEU A 83 21.28 0.57 5.20
C LEU A 83 20.74 0.43 6.64
N ARG A 84 20.90 1.47 7.48
CA ARG A 84 20.26 1.54 8.81
C ARG A 84 18.77 1.90 8.73
N TYR A 85 18.34 2.54 7.64
CA TYR A 85 16.92 2.81 7.43
C TYR A 85 16.18 1.50 7.20
N LYS A 86 15.12 1.28 7.99
CA LYS A 86 14.25 0.09 7.91
C LYS A 86 13.02 0.34 7.07
N SER A 87 12.62 1.61 6.94
CA SER A 87 11.42 2.04 6.23
C SER A 87 11.56 3.45 5.69
N PHE A 88 10.60 3.87 4.88
CA PHE A 88 10.51 5.27 4.44
C PHE A 88 10.10 6.21 5.59
N SER A 89 9.47 5.73 6.66
CA SER A 89 9.21 6.52 7.87
C SER A 89 10.52 6.92 8.55
N ASP A 90 11.49 5.99 8.68
CA ASP A 90 12.77 6.24 9.32
C ASP A 90 13.57 7.33 8.59
N PHE A 91 13.73 7.18 7.27
CA PHE A 91 14.46 8.20 6.52
C PHE A 91 13.72 9.54 6.46
N THR A 92 12.38 9.53 6.50
CA THR A 92 11.61 10.77 6.56
C THR A 92 11.82 11.47 7.90
N THR A 93 11.88 10.73 9.00
CA THR A 93 12.23 11.28 10.34
C THR A 93 13.59 11.94 10.32
N ASP A 94 14.60 11.30 9.72
CA ASP A 94 15.99 11.83 9.66
C ASP A 94 16.12 13.03 8.70
N LEU A 95 15.47 12.97 7.54
CA LEU A 95 15.63 13.93 6.45
C LEU A 95 14.70 15.14 6.57
N VAL A 96 13.43 14.93 6.91
CA VAL A 96 12.40 15.99 7.01
C VAL A 96 12.21 16.43 8.46
N GLY A 97 12.29 15.48 9.40
CA GLY A 97 12.17 15.75 10.83
C GLY A 97 11.15 14.83 11.51
N PRO A 98 11.15 14.81 12.87
CA PRO A 98 10.31 13.89 13.66
C PRO A 98 8.81 14.03 13.38
N MET A 99 8.33 15.25 13.12
CA MET A 99 6.93 15.50 12.75
C MET A 99 6.59 14.82 11.42
N GLY A 100 7.47 14.93 10.41
CA GLY A 100 7.29 14.30 9.11
C GLY A 100 7.19 12.78 9.21
N GLY A 101 8.08 12.15 9.98
CA GLY A 101 8.04 10.71 10.24
C GLY A 101 6.78 10.26 10.99
N PHE A 102 6.35 11.03 12.00
CA PHE A 102 5.11 10.77 12.74
C PHE A 102 3.88 10.81 11.83
N PHE A 103 3.74 11.87 11.04
CA PHE A 103 2.60 12.02 10.10
C PHE A 103 2.61 10.93 9.05
N LEU A 104 3.78 10.62 8.47
CA LEU A 104 3.90 9.57 7.46
C LEU A 104 3.60 8.19 8.03
N GLY A 105 4.15 7.85 9.21
CA GLY A 105 3.95 6.56 9.85
C GLY A 105 2.47 6.27 10.13
N TRP A 106 1.76 7.22 10.77
CA TRP A 106 0.34 7.08 11.06
C TRP A 106 -0.54 7.13 9.81
N SER A 107 -0.21 7.99 8.83
CA SER A 107 -0.97 8.04 7.58
C SER A 107 -0.80 6.76 6.76
N TYR A 108 0.38 6.15 6.76
CA TYR A 108 0.61 4.88 6.10
C TYR A 108 -0.10 3.71 6.80
N TRP A 109 -0.13 3.73 8.14
CA TRP A 109 -0.94 2.79 8.91
C TRP A 109 -2.43 2.91 8.54
N PHE A 110 -2.97 4.13 8.55
CA PHE A 110 -4.37 4.37 8.24
C PHE A 110 -4.70 4.04 6.78
N MET A 111 -3.81 4.36 5.86
CA MET A 111 -3.91 3.99 4.45
C MET A 111 -4.17 2.49 4.26
N TRP A 112 -3.39 1.63 4.91
CA TRP A 112 -3.54 0.19 4.81
C TRP A 112 -4.79 -0.33 5.52
N VAL A 113 -5.22 0.29 6.62
CA VAL A 113 -6.53 0.00 7.24
C VAL A 113 -7.65 0.29 6.25
N VAL A 114 -7.66 1.47 5.65
CA VAL A 114 -8.67 1.88 4.67
C VAL A 114 -8.66 0.99 3.43
N THR A 115 -7.48 0.57 2.99
CA THR A 115 -7.34 -0.39 1.87
C THR A 115 -7.95 -1.74 2.21
N ALA A 116 -7.66 -2.27 3.39
CA ALA A 116 -8.25 -3.54 3.81
C ALA A 116 -9.78 -3.45 3.98
N VAL A 117 -10.31 -2.29 4.37
CA VAL A 117 -11.75 -2.00 4.35
C VAL A 117 -12.30 -2.07 2.92
N ALA A 118 -11.62 -1.45 1.94
CA ALA A 118 -12.00 -1.51 0.53
C ALA A 118 -11.96 -2.96 -0.01
N ASP A 119 -10.93 -3.72 0.37
CA ASP A 119 -10.80 -5.14 -0.02
C ASP A 119 -11.96 -5.98 0.53
N ILE A 120 -12.39 -5.77 1.79
CA ILE A 120 -13.55 -6.46 2.38
C ILE A 120 -14.83 -6.09 1.63
N ILE A 121 -15.05 -4.80 1.32
CA ILE A 121 -16.19 -4.34 0.53
C ILE A 121 -16.22 -5.02 -0.84
N ALA A 122 -15.08 -5.11 -1.50
CA ALA A 122 -14.95 -5.79 -2.78
C ALA A 122 -15.26 -7.29 -2.69
N ILE A 123 -14.74 -7.99 -1.66
CA ILE A 123 -15.02 -9.42 -1.42
C ILE A 123 -16.52 -9.65 -1.26
N VAL A 124 -17.21 -8.81 -0.49
CA VAL A 124 -18.68 -8.87 -0.34
C VAL A 124 -19.37 -8.73 -1.71
N GLY A 125 -18.90 -7.78 -2.54
CA GLY A 125 -19.42 -7.59 -3.89
C GLY A 125 -19.24 -8.83 -4.79
N TYR A 126 -18.06 -9.47 -4.71
CA TYR A 126 -17.77 -10.68 -5.51
C TYR A 126 -18.56 -11.91 -5.04
N LEU A 127 -18.80 -12.05 -3.75
CA LEU A 127 -19.58 -13.14 -3.19
C LEU A 127 -21.06 -13.07 -3.61
N ARG A 128 -21.59 -11.87 -3.88
CA ARG A 128 -22.95 -11.69 -4.42
C ARG A 128 -23.16 -12.28 -5.82
N LEU A 129 -22.10 -12.60 -6.57
CA LEU A 129 -22.23 -13.35 -7.81
C LEU A 129 -22.80 -14.76 -7.58
N TRP A 130 -22.47 -15.34 -6.43
CA TRP A 130 -22.92 -16.72 -6.08
C TRP A 130 -24.11 -16.70 -5.12
N TRP A 131 -24.18 -15.71 -4.23
CA TRP A 131 -25.22 -15.55 -3.20
C TRP A 131 -25.74 -14.12 -3.20
N PRO A 132 -26.68 -13.76 -4.13
CA PRO A 132 -27.18 -12.38 -4.27
C PRO A 132 -27.83 -11.84 -3.00
N ASP A 133 -28.54 -12.70 -2.26
CA ASP A 133 -29.33 -12.33 -1.07
C ASP A 133 -28.53 -12.40 0.25
N LEU A 134 -27.23 -12.74 0.18
CA LEU A 134 -26.38 -12.83 1.36
C LEU A 134 -26.23 -11.45 2.01
N GLN A 135 -26.59 -11.37 3.30
CA GLN A 135 -26.43 -10.14 4.06
C GLN A 135 -24.95 -9.75 4.16
N ALA A 136 -24.62 -8.51 3.80
CA ALA A 136 -23.25 -8.03 3.62
C ALA A 136 -22.36 -8.16 4.88
N TRP A 137 -22.94 -8.05 6.08
CA TRP A 137 -22.20 -8.16 7.33
C TRP A 137 -21.65 -9.58 7.61
N ILE A 138 -22.34 -10.62 7.10
CA ILE A 138 -21.91 -12.02 7.31
C ILE A 138 -20.55 -12.29 6.66
N PRO A 139 -20.39 -12.11 5.33
CA PRO A 139 -19.09 -12.31 4.71
C PRO A 139 -18.04 -11.32 5.20
N ALA A 140 -18.41 -10.07 5.55
CA ALA A 140 -17.47 -9.10 6.09
C ALA A 140 -16.86 -9.59 7.41
N LEU A 141 -17.68 -10.03 8.37
CA LEU A 141 -17.20 -10.59 9.64
C LEU A 141 -16.40 -11.89 9.43
N ALA A 142 -16.84 -12.76 8.52
CA ALA A 142 -16.11 -13.99 8.20
C ALA A 142 -14.70 -13.68 7.68
N VAL A 143 -14.57 -12.74 6.77
CA VAL A 143 -13.27 -12.32 6.23
C VAL A 143 -12.40 -11.70 7.31
N ILE A 144 -12.93 -10.81 8.16
CA ILE A 144 -12.18 -10.22 9.29
C ILE A 144 -11.67 -11.32 10.23
N GLY A 145 -12.51 -12.30 10.55
CA GLY A 145 -12.14 -13.46 11.38
C GLY A 145 -11.04 -14.30 10.77
N VAL A 146 -11.12 -14.58 9.46
CA VAL A 146 -10.06 -15.30 8.70
C VAL A 146 -8.75 -14.52 8.73
N LEU A 147 -8.78 -13.22 8.39
CA LEU A 147 -7.60 -12.36 8.35
C LEU A 147 -6.93 -12.26 9.73
N LEU A 148 -7.72 -12.11 10.80
CA LEU A 148 -7.22 -12.09 12.16
C LEU A 148 -6.54 -13.42 12.52
N THR A 149 -7.17 -14.54 12.20
CA THR A 149 -6.63 -15.88 12.46
C THR A 149 -5.31 -16.11 11.72
N LEU A 150 -5.24 -15.78 10.42
CA LEU A 150 -4.04 -15.93 9.61
C LEU A 150 -2.85 -15.12 10.18
N ASN A 151 -3.12 -13.92 10.70
CA ASN A 151 -2.08 -13.03 11.23
C ASN A 151 -1.68 -13.35 12.68
N LEU A 152 -2.48 -14.14 13.43
CA LEU A 152 -2.13 -14.59 14.77
C LEU A 152 -1.15 -15.78 14.81
N VAL A 153 -1.04 -16.55 13.71
CA VAL A 153 -0.29 -17.81 13.69
C VAL A 153 1.23 -17.58 13.66
N SER A 154 1.82 -17.17 12.54
CA SER A 154 3.27 -16.86 12.47
C SER A 154 3.65 -16.10 11.19
N VAL A 155 4.81 -15.42 11.25
CA VAL A 155 5.39 -14.68 10.10
C VAL A 155 5.75 -15.62 8.94
N LYS A 156 6.22 -16.82 9.22
CA LYS A 156 6.59 -17.80 8.19
C LYS A 156 5.37 -18.27 7.40
N ASN A 157 4.27 -18.54 8.09
CA ASN A 157 3.01 -18.97 7.45
C ASN A 157 2.40 -17.83 6.61
N PHE A 158 2.52 -16.57 7.08
CA PHE A 158 2.14 -15.41 6.28
C PHE A 158 2.89 -15.40 4.93
N GLY A 159 4.23 -15.57 4.94
CA GLY A 159 5.03 -15.59 3.72
C GLY A 159 4.63 -16.68 2.72
N GLU A 160 4.34 -17.89 3.19
CA GLU A 160 3.90 -19.00 2.33
C GLU A 160 2.49 -18.77 1.76
N ILE A 161 1.55 -18.28 2.56
CA ILE A 161 0.19 -17.96 2.11
C ILE A 161 0.23 -16.86 1.04
N GLU A 162 0.98 -15.80 1.28
CA GLU A 162 1.12 -14.67 0.36
C GLU A 162 1.83 -15.07 -0.95
N PHE A 163 2.79 -16.00 -0.87
CA PHE A 163 3.42 -16.60 -2.04
C PHE A 163 2.39 -17.28 -2.96
N TRP A 164 1.53 -18.15 -2.42
CA TRP A 164 0.52 -18.86 -3.20
C TRP A 164 -0.57 -17.92 -3.73
N PHE A 165 -1.03 -16.98 -2.92
CA PHE A 165 -1.99 -15.97 -3.38
C PHE A 165 -1.42 -15.12 -4.52
N SER A 166 -0.15 -14.70 -4.43
CA SER A 166 0.51 -13.95 -5.51
C SER A 166 0.66 -14.78 -6.78
N MET A 167 0.99 -16.07 -6.63
CA MET A 167 1.10 -16.98 -7.78
C MET A 167 -0.24 -17.15 -8.51
N ILE A 168 -1.34 -17.34 -7.77
CA ILE A 168 -2.69 -17.46 -8.32
C ILE A 168 -3.06 -16.22 -9.13
N LYS A 169 -2.81 -15.02 -8.60
CA LYS A 169 -3.06 -13.74 -9.30
C LYS A 169 -2.29 -13.65 -10.62
N ILE A 170 -0.99 -13.93 -10.58
CA ILE A 170 -0.11 -13.86 -11.75
C ILE A 170 -0.57 -14.83 -12.84
N VAL A 171 -0.81 -16.09 -12.46
CA VAL A 171 -1.28 -17.13 -13.40
C VAL A 171 -2.62 -16.75 -14.02
N ALA A 172 -3.56 -16.21 -13.23
CA ALA A 172 -4.86 -15.81 -13.73
C ALA A 172 -4.78 -14.65 -14.73
N ILE A 173 -3.95 -13.64 -14.48
CA ILE A 173 -3.77 -12.51 -15.41
C ILE A 173 -3.08 -12.97 -16.69
N VAL A 174 -2.04 -13.80 -16.58
CA VAL A 174 -1.37 -14.36 -17.76
C VAL A 174 -2.33 -15.23 -18.58
N ALA A 175 -3.12 -16.08 -17.92
CA ALA A 175 -4.14 -16.89 -18.59
C ALA A 175 -5.19 -16.03 -19.29
N LEU A 176 -5.67 -14.95 -18.64
CA LEU A 176 -6.59 -13.98 -19.24
C LEU A 176 -5.98 -13.35 -20.51
N ILE A 177 -4.71 -12.92 -20.45
CA ILE A 177 -4.02 -12.32 -21.62
C ILE A 177 -3.91 -13.34 -22.77
N ILE A 178 -3.58 -14.60 -22.46
CA ILE A 178 -3.44 -15.66 -23.47
C ILE A 178 -4.80 -16.00 -24.09
N VAL A 179 -5.82 -16.23 -23.25
CA VAL A 179 -7.18 -16.57 -23.71
C VAL A 179 -7.78 -15.42 -24.50
N GLY A 180 -7.71 -14.19 -23.98
CA GLY A 180 -8.21 -13.00 -24.66
C GLY A 180 -7.45 -12.72 -25.96
N GLY A 181 -6.13 -12.90 -25.98
CA GLY A 181 -5.32 -12.83 -27.20
C GLY A 181 -5.76 -13.87 -28.25
N GLY A 182 -6.04 -15.10 -27.83
CA GLY A 182 -6.61 -16.13 -28.68
C GLY A 182 -7.98 -15.74 -29.24
N MET A 183 -8.87 -15.19 -28.41
CA MET A 183 -10.20 -14.71 -28.84
C MET A 183 -10.08 -13.60 -29.88
N ILE A 184 -9.14 -12.69 -29.73
CA ILE A 184 -8.87 -11.62 -30.70
C ILE A 184 -8.35 -12.22 -32.01
N ALA A 185 -7.42 -13.16 -31.93
CA ALA A 185 -6.80 -13.78 -33.12
C ALA A 185 -7.80 -14.56 -34.01
N VAL A 186 -8.80 -15.20 -33.39
CA VAL A 186 -9.85 -15.94 -34.12
C VAL A 186 -11.08 -15.10 -34.44
N GLY A 187 -11.10 -13.80 -34.06
CA GLY A 187 -12.26 -12.92 -34.25
C GLY A 187 -13.51 -13.42 -33.52
N PHE A 188 -13.35 -13.94 -32.29
CA PHE A 188 -14.42 -14.52 -31.49
C PHE A 188 -15.59 -13.55 -31.34
N THR A 189 -16.79 -14.02 -31.62
CA THR A 189 -18.03 -13.26 -31.42
C THR A 189 -18.76 -13.79 -30.19
N SER A 190 -19.04 -12.90 -29.24
CA SER A 190 -19.76 -13.25 -28.02
C SER A 190 -21.23 -13.55 -28.29
N PRO A 191 -21.95 -14.26 -27.39
CA PRO A 191 -23.40 -14.46 -27.52
C PRO A 191 -24.22 -13.17 -27.63
N SER A 192 -23.69 -12.04 -27.15
CA SER A 192 -24.28 -10.70 -27.25
C SER A 192 -24.02 -10.00 -28.61
N GLY A 193 -23.30 -10.67 -29.54
CA GLY A 193 -22.95 -10.12 -30.84
C GLY A 193 -21.69 -9.23 -30.86
N ALA A 194 -21.04 -9.02 -29.72
CA ALA A 194 -19.80 -8.25 -29.66
C ALA A 194 -18.63 -9.10 -30.18
N GLN A 195 -17.91 -8.61 -31.20
CA GLN A 195 -16.74 -9.28 -31.76
C GLN A 195 -15.44 -8.82 -31.11
N ALA A 196 -14.60 -9.76 -30.72
CA ALA A 196 -13.26 -9.49 -30.22
C ALA A 196 -12.37 -8.97 -31.36
N SER A 197 -11.88 -7.73 -31.20
CA SER A 197 -11.07 -7.05 -32.23
C SER A 197 -10.22 -5.97 -31.59
N VAL A 198 -9.03 -5.78 -32.14
CA VAL A 198 -8.17 -4.63 -31.80
C VAL A 198 -8.89 -3.30 -32.08
N ALA A 199 -9.78 -3.28 -33.08
CA ALA A 199 -10.58 -2.12 -33.46
C ALA A 199 -11.51 -1.61 -32.33
N ASN A 200 -11.86 -2.45 -31.34
CA ASN A 200 -12.64 -2.02 -30.18
C ASN A 200 -11.98 -0.91 -29.35
N LEU A 201 -10.67 -0.70 -29.54
CA LEU A 201 -9.96 0.42 -28.89
C LEU A 201 -10.33 1.81 -29.45
N TRP A 202 -10.91 1.87 -30.68
CA TRP A 202 -11.22 3.15 -31.33
C TRP A 202 -12.58 3.21 -32.06
N ASN A 203 -13.25 2.10 -32.28
CA ASN A 203 -14.53 2.09 -33.01
C ASN A 203 -15.67 2.83 -32.28
N ASP A 204 -15.67 2.84 -30.94
CA ASP A 204 -16.74 3.39 -30.12
C ASP A 204 -16.39 4.78 -29.54
N GLY A 205 -16.16 5.77 -30.39
CA GLY A 205 -15.85 7.14 -30.00
C GLY A 205 -14.36 7.43 -29.88
N GLY A 206 -13.51 6.54 -30.41
CA GLY A 206 -12.05 6.70 -30.40
C GLY A 206 -11.40 6.33 -29.07
N MET A 207 -10.12 6.69 -28.93
CA MET A 207 -9.35 6.41 -27.69
C MET A 207 -9.83 7.23 -26.49
N PHE A 208 -10.48 8.37 -26.69
CA PHE A 208 -10.99 9.28 -25.65
C PHE A 208 -12.50 9.52 -25.80
N PRO A 209 -13.35 8.49 -25.69
CA PRO A 209 -14.77 8.60 -26.00
C PRO A 209 -15.52 9.55 -25.03
N ASN A 210 -15.05 9.66 -23.80
CA ASN A 210 -15.59 10.56 -22.77
C ASN A 210 -14.73 11.84 -22.61
N HIS A 211 -14.05 12.24 -23.68
CA HIS A 211 -13.16 13.40 -23.73
C HIS A 211 -12.07 13.38 -22.66
N PHE A 212 -11.39 14.50 -22.47
CA PHE A 212 -10.31 14.63 -21.49
C PHE A 212 -10.80 14.54 -20.04
N ILE A 213 -12.04 14.92 -19.77
CA ILE A 213 -12.65 14.82 -18.43
C ILE A 213 -12.80 13.36 -17.99
N GLY A 214 -13.26 12.49 -18.89
CA GLY A 214 -13.34 11.06 -18.59
C GLY A 214 -11.97 10.42 -18.35
N PHE A 215 -10.96 10.81 -19.14
CA PHE A 215 -9.57 10.39 -18.93
C PHE A 215 -9.06 10.78 -17.54
N LEU A 216 -9.29 12.02 -17.11
CA LEU A 216 -8.92 12.49 -15.77
C LEU A 216 -9.68 11.77 -14.65
N GLY A 217 -10.98 11.50 -14.87
CA GLY A 217 -11.81 10.81 -13.88
C GLY A 217 -11.30 9.44 -13.45
N ALA A 218 -10.52 8.76 -14.29
CA ALA A 218 -9.94 7.46 -13.95
C ALA A 218 -8.68 7.54 -13.06
N PHE A 219 -8.09 8.72 -12.83
CA PHE A 219 -6.83 8.87 -12.09
C PHE A 219 -6.93 8.37 -10.66
N GLN A 220 -8.02 8.67 -9.96
CA GLN A 220 -8.22 8.29 -8.57
C GLN A 220 -8.08 6.77 -8.38
N ILE A 221 -8.88 6.02 -9.13
CA ILE A 221 -8.91 4.56 -8.98
C ILE A 221 -7.63 3.91 -9.51
N ALA A 222 -7.00 4.49 -10.53
CA ALA A 222 -5.73 4.02 -11.03
C ALA A 222 -4.59 4.27 -10.02
N VAL A 223 -4.55 5.42 -9.31
CA VAL A 223 -3.64 5.66 -8.19
C VAL A 223 -3.83 4.59 -7.11
N PHE A 224 -5.08 4.32 -6.72
CA PHE A 224 -5.38 3.26 -5.77
C PHE A 224 -4.89 1.89 -6.26
N ALA A 225 -5.01 1.58 -7.55
CA ALA A 225 -4.56 0.32 -8.12
C ALA A 225 -3.04 0.10 -8.03
N PHE A 226 -2.24 1.15 -7.89
CA PHE A 226 -0.78 1.07 -7.72
C PHE A 226 -0.33 1.05 -6.26
N MET A 227 -1.24 1.15 -5.29
CA MET A 227 -0.92 0.98 -3.88
C MET A 227 -0.27 -0.38 -3.61
N GLY A 228 0.66 -0.41 -2.66
CA GLY A 228 1.43 -1.59 -2.35
C GLY A 228 2.73 -1.71 -3.15
N SER A 229 2.92 -0.94 -4.23
CA SER A 229 4.19 -0.91 -4.96
C SER A 229 5.36 -0.46 -4.08
N GLU A 230 5.12 0.43 -3.11
CA GLU A 230 6.09 0.94 -2.15
C GLU A 230 6.50 -0.09 -1.08
N LEU A 231 5.78 -1.23 -0.95
CA LEU A 231 6.17 -2.32 -0.05
C LEU A 231 7.57 -2.87 -0.35
N VAL A 232 8.03 -2.74 -1.60
CA VAL A 232 9.43 -3.04 -1.97
C VAL A 232 10.41 -2.30 -1.07
N GLY A 233 10.08 -1.06 -0.64
CA GLY A 233 10.93 -0.27 0.26
C GLY A 233 10.90 -0.74 1.70
N THR A 234 9.78 -1.20 2.21
CA THR A 234 9.67 -1.70 3.59
C THR A 234 10.30 -3.09 3.75
N THR A 235 10.26 -3.91 2.69
CA THR A 235 10.89 -5.24 2.68
C THR A 235 12.41 -5.19 2.49
N ALA A 236 12.96 -4.06 2.02
CA ALA A 236 14.40 -3.88 1.84
C ALA A 236 15.21 -4.15 3.12
N ALA A 237 14.67 -3.75 4.28
CA ALA A 237 15.32 -3.97 5.58
C ALA A 237 15.32 -5.44 6.04
N GLU A 238 14.47 -6.27 5.45
CA GLU A 238 14.34 -7.70 5.77
C GLU A 238 15.09 -8.61 4.78
N THR A 239 15.72 -8.04 3.72
CA THR A 239 16.49 -8.79 2.73
C THR A 239 17.91 -9.07 3.18
N GLN A 240 18.45 -10.21 2.73
CA GLN A 240 19.85 -10.59 3.02
C GLN A 240 20.87 -9.73 2.25
N ASP A 241 20.52 -9.27 1.04
CA ASP A 241 21.40 -8.46 0.17
C ASP A 241 20.57 -7.31 -0.47
N PRO A 242 20.30 -6.20 0.29
CA PRO A 242 19.49 -5.09 -0.20
C PRO A 242 20.09 -4.39 -1.43
N GLU A 243 21.42 -4.33 -1.52
CA GLU A 243 22.12 -3.65 -2.62
C GLU A 243 21.88 -4.31 -3.98
N LYS A 244 21.65 -5.63 -4.01
CA LYS A 244 21.30 -6.34 -5.25
C LYS A 244 19.81 -6.52 -5.45
N THR A 245 19.08 -6.81 -4.37
CA THR A 245 17.65 -7.18 -4.43
C THR A 245 16.77 -5.98 -4.73
N LEU A 246 17.01 -4.85 -4.05
CA LEU A 246 16.19 -3.64 -4.20
C LEU A 246 16.26 -3.04 -5.61
N PRO A 247 17.45 -2.85 -6.23
CA PRO A 247 17.54 -2.39 -7.62
C PRO A 247 16.84 -3.32 -8.60
N LYS A 248 16.98 -4.62 -8.43
CA LYS A 248 16.35 -5.63 -9.30
C LYS A 248 14.83 -5.57 -9.22
N ALA A 249 14.28 -5.47 -8.01
CA ALA A 249 12.85 -5.37 -7.76
C ALA A 249 12.26 -4.09 -8.38
N ILE A 250 12.90 -2.93 -8.15
CA ILE A 250 12.42 -1.63 -8.65
C ILE A 250 12.53 -1.56 -10.18
N ASN A 251 13.63 -2.01 -10.77
CA ASN A 251 13.81 -1.98 -12.21
C ASN A 251 12.86 -2.92 -12.97
N ALA A 252 12.30 -3.92 -12.31
CA ALA A 252 11.29 -4.80 -12.89
C ALA A 252 9.87 -4.19 -12.90
N VAL A 253 9.63 -3.10 -12.16
CA VAL A 253 8.30 -2.47 -12.04
C VAL A 253 7.72 -2.03 -13.39
N PRO A 254 8.45 -1.35 -14.30
CA PRO A 254 7.89 -0.95 -15.59
C PRO A 254 7.37 -2.15 -16.41
N VAL A 255 8.13 -3.26 -16.45
CA VAL A 255 7.71 -4.47 -17.17
C VAL A 255 6.45 -5.06 -16.54
N ARG A 256 6.38 -5.09 -15.20
CA ARG A 256 5.20 -5.56 -14.49
C ARG A 256 3.96 -4.73 -14.80
N ILE A 257 4.10 -3.40 -14.83
CA ILE A 257 3.01 -2.49 -15.18
C ILE A 257 2.54 -2.75 -16.61
N MET A 258 3.47 -2.84 -17.55
CA MET A 258 3.12 -3.08 -18.97
C MET A 258 2.41 -4.41 -19.16
N VAL A 259 2.81 -5.48 -18.48
CA VAL A 259 2.19 -6.81 -18.64
C VAL A 259 0.89 -6.91 -17.84
N PHE A 260 0.94 -6.67 -16.53
CA PHE A 260 -0.18 -7.00 -15.64
C PHE A 260 -1.29 -5.95 -15.60
N TYR A 261 -0.97 -4.68 -15.87
CA TYR A 261 -1.98 -3.61 -15.89
C TYR A 261 -2.36 -3.25 -17.33
N VAL A 262 -1.43 -2.73 -18.08
CA VAL A 262 -1.69 -2.25 -19.45
C VAL A 262 -2.08 -3.39 -20.38
N GLY A 263 -1.33 -4.50 -20.36
CA GLY A 263 -1.61 -5.68 -21.20
C GLY A 263 -2.96 -6.32 -20.89
N ALA A 264 -3.27 -6.51 -19.59
CA ALA A 264 -4.55 -7.08 -19.20
C ALA A 264 -5.74 -6.19 -19.60
N LEU A 265 -5.66 -4.88 -19.31
CA LEU A 265 -6.71 -3.91 -19.66
C LEU A 265 -6.88 -3.77 -21.18
N ALA A 266 -5.77 -3.75 -21.93
CA ALA A 266 -5.83 -3.71 -23.39
C ALA A 266 -6.55 -4.94 -23.96
N VAL A 267 -6.21 -6.14 -23.48
CA VAL A 267 -6.87 -7.39 -23.91
C VAL A 267 -8.36 -7.38 -23.55
N ILE A 268 -8.72 -6.97 -22.34
CA ILE A 268 -10.13 -6.85 -21.91
C ILE A 268 -10.90 -5.93 -22.86
N LEU A 269 -10.34 -4.76 -23.18
CA LEU A 269 -10.97 -3.76 -24.05
C LEU A 269 -11.05 -4.21 -25.52
N MET A 270 -10.09 -5.01 -25.99
CA MET A 270 -10.14 -5.61 -27.31
C MET A 270 -11.17 -6.73 -27.43
N VAL A 271 -11.38 -7.49 -26.34
CA VAL A 271 -12.38 -8.58 -26.32
C VAL A 271 -13.78 -8.02 -26.04
N THR A 272 -13.90 -7.05 -25.15
CA THR A 272 -15.17 -6.48 -24.71
C THR A 272 -15.18 -4.99 -25.01
N PRO A 273 -16.06 -4.49 -25.90
CA PRO A 273 -16.22 -3.04 -26.11
C PRO A 273 -16.43 -2.31 -24.79
N TRP A 274 -15.76 -1.18 -24.59
CA TRP A 274 -15.73 -0.47 -23.32
C TRP A 274 -17.11 -0.11 -22.77
N ARG A 275 -18.08 0.14 -23.64
CA ARG A 275 -19.48 0.46 -23.29
C ARG A 275 -20.23 -0.67 -22.60
N LEU A 276 -19.78 -1.93 -22.80
CA LEU A 276 -20.35 -3.10 -22.16
C LEU A 276 -19.71 -3.40 -20.80
N VAL A 277 -18.65 -2.69 -20.41
CA VAL A 277 -17.99 -2.84 -19.13
C VAL A 277 -18.75 -2.07 -18.06
N SER A 278 -19.31 -2.80 -17.09
CA SER A 278 -20.02 -2.20 -15.96
C SER A 278 -19.04 -1.59 -14.95
N PRO A 279 -19.30 -0.38 -14.43
CA PRO A 279 -18.49 0.22 -13.35
C PRO A 279 -18.56 -0.56 -12.03
N ASP A 280 -19.62 -1.37 -11.84
CA ASP A 280 -19.93 -2.09 -10.59
C ASP A 280 -19.40 -3.51 -10.57
N LYS A 281 -18.81 -3.98 -11.66
CA LYS A 281 -18.34 -5.37 -11.81
C LYS A 281 -16.87 -5.41 -12.20
N SER A 282 -16.21 -6.48 -11.81
CA SER A 282 -14.86 -6.75 -12.30
C SER A 282 -14.84 -6.98 -13.80
N PRO A 283 -14.11 -6.19 -14.60
CA PRO A 283 -14.01 -6.43 -16.04
C PRO A 283 -13.31 -7.76 -16.36
N PHE A 284 -12.49 -8.26 -15.45
CA PHE A 284 -11.85 -9.58 -15.55
C PHE A 284 -12.87 -10.73 -15.53
N VAL A 285 -13.88 -10.64 -14.64
CA VAL A 285 -14.98 -11.61 -14.58
C VAL A 285 -15.97 -11.37 -15.72
N ALA A 286 -16.30 -10.11 -16.01
CA ALA A 286 -17.25 -9.72 -17.02
C ALA A 286 -16.83 -10.19 -18.44
N MET A 287 -15.54 -10.12 -18.77
CA MET A 287 -15.02 -10.58 -20.05
C MET A 287 -15.40 -12.05 -20.31
N PHE A 288 -15.21 -12.95 -19.34
CA PHE A 288 -15.55 -14.36 -19.49
C PHE A 288 -17.07 -14.61 -19.47
N THR A 289 -17.80 -13.84 -18.66
CA THR A 289 -19.28 -13.92 -18.61
C THR A 289 -19.89 -13.52 -19.96
N LEU A 290 -19.46 -12.39 -20.51
CA LEU A 290 -19.94 -11.89 -21.80
C LEU A 290 -19.52 -12.79 -22.98
N ALA A 291 -18.38 -13.46 -22.86
CA ALA A 291 -17.91 -14.44 -23.82
C ALA A 291 -18.70 -15.78 -23.76
N GLY A 292 -19.64 -15.95 -22.81
CA GLY A 292 -20.37 -17.21 -22.62
C GLY A 292 -19.56 -18.31 -21.92
N LEU A 293 -18.40 -17.96 -21.34
CA LEU A 293 -17.49 -18.88 -20.63
C LEU A 293 -17.79 -18.89 -19.13
N GLY A 294 -18.99 -19.33 -18.73
CA GLY A 294 -19.47 -19.23 -17.34
C GLY A 294 -18.55 -19.89 -16.32
N ILE A 295 -18.00 -21.09 -16.60
CA ILE A 295 -17.06 -21.78 -15.70
C ILE A 295 -15.81 -20.94 -15.49
N ALA A 296 -15.24 -20.37 -16.55
CA ALA A 296 -14.06 -19.48 -16.45
C ALA A 296 -14.39 -18.21 -15.65
N ALA A 297 -15.58 -17.64 -15.82
CA ALA A 297 -16.03 -16.50 -15.03
C ALA A 297 -16.07 -16.80 -13.52
N HIS A 298 -16.57 -17.99 -13.12
CA HIS A 298 -16.57 -18.42 -11.71
C HIS A 298 -15.16 -18.65 -11.18
N ILE A 299 -14.26 -19.24 -11.97
CA ILE A 299 -12.85 -19.42 -11.59
C ILE A 299 -12.20 -18.05 -11.37
N ILE A 300 -12.35 -17.11 -12.30
CA ILE A 300 -11.79 -15.77 -12.18
C ILE A 300 -12.40 -15.02 -10.99
N ASN A 301 -13.70 -15.16 -10.73
CA ASN A 301 -14.33 -14.57 -9.53
C ASN A 301 -13.68 -15.09 -8.23
N PHE A 302 -13.41 -16.40 -8.15
CA PHE A 302 -12.68 -16.97 -7.02
C PHE A 302 -11.26 -16.40 -6.90
N VAL A 303 -10.53 -16.26 -8.03
CA VAL A 303 -9.19 -15.66 -8.05
C VAL A 303 -9.23 -14.21 -7.56
N VAL A 304 -10.24 -13.44 -7.95
CA VAL A 304 -10.37 -12.05 -7.52
C VAL A 304 -10.66 -11.96 -6.02
N ILE A 305 -11.50 -12.85 -5.47
CA ILE A 305 -11.73 -12.95 -4.01
C ILE A 305 -10.43 -13.29 -3.28
N THR A 306 -9.66 -14.28 -3.76
CA THR A 306 -8.38 -14.64 -3.15
C THR A 306 -7.37 -13.48 -3.26
N SER A 307 -7.40 -12.72 -4.35
CA SER A 307 -6.57 -11.54 -4.54
C SER A 307 -6.91 -10.43 -3.53
N ALA A 308 -8.19 -10.14 -3.33
CA ALA A 308 -8.65 -9.17 -2.34
C ALA A 308 -8.29 -9.61 -0.92
N THR A 309 -8.48 -10.90 -0.61
CA THR A 309 -8.10 -11.47 0.70
C THR A 309 -6.60 -11.36 0.96
N SER A 310 -5.77 -11.62 -0.05
CA SER A 310 -4.32 -11.45 0.02
C SER A 310 -3.92 -10.00 0.25
N SER A 311 -4.53 -9.05 -0.46
CA SER A 311 -4.29 -7.61 -0.28
C SER A 311 -4.64 -7.18 1.15
N ALA A 312 -5.82 -7.52 1.65
CA ALA A 312 -6.24 -7.25 3.02
C ALA A 312 -5.33 -7.93 4.07
N ASN A 313 -4.86 -9.16 3.80
CA ASN A 313 -3.94 -9.89 4.67
C ASN A 313 -2.59 -9.18 4.78
N SER A 314 -2.02 -8.75 3.66
CA SER A 314 -0.80 -7.94 3.62
C SER A 314 -0.98 -6.58 4.31
N GLY A 315 -2.15 -5.97 4.16
CA GLY A 315 -2.55 -4.74 4.86
C GLY A 315 -2.52 -4.90 6.36
N ILE A 316 -3.20 -5.90 6.91
CA ILE A 316 -3.24 -6.18 8.36
C ILE A 316 -1.85 -6.53 8.90
N PHE A 317 -1.09 -7.33 8.17
CA PHE A 317 0.29 -7.65 8.50
C PHE A 317 1.14 -6.38 8.63
N SER A 318 1.04 -5.49 7.65
CA SER A 318 1.80 -4.24 7.61
C SER A 318 1.37 -3.25 8.69
N THR A 319 0.05 -3.06 8.88
CA THR A 319 -0.49 -2.13 9.90
C THR A 319 -0.13 -2.55 11.31
N SER A 320 -0.18 -3.84 11.62
CA SER A 320 0.19 -4.33 12.95
C SER A 320 1.67 -4.06 13.29
N ARG A 321 2.56 -4.20 12.30
CA ARG A 321 4.00 -3.92 12.45
C ARG A 321 4.30 -2.43 12.48
N MET A 322 3.59 -1.66 11.68
CA MET A 322 3.72 -0.20 11.68
C MET A 322 3.31 0.39 13.03
N ALA A 323 2.14 0.01 13.55
CA ALA A 323 1.68 0.47 14.88
C ALA A 323 2.62 0.01 16.00
N PHE A 324 3.16 -1.21 15.92
CA PHE A 324 4.20 -1.69 16.82
C PHE A 324 5.48 -0.85 16.72
N GLY A 325 5.97 -0.55 15.52
CA GLY A 325 7.15 0.30 15.30
C GLY A 325 6.96 1.70 15.87
N LEU A 326 5.81 2.33 15.59
CA LEU A 326 5.45 3.64 16.15
C LEU A 326 5.41 3.63 17.69
N ALA A 327 4.95 2.54 18.31
CA ALA A 327 4.95 2.40 19.77
C ALA A 327 6.38 2.26 20.33
N ARG A 328 7.25 1.52 19.65
CA ARG A 328 8.68 1.38 20.02
C ARG A 328 9.44 2.71 19.89
N GLU A 329 9.08 3.52 18.91
CA GLU A 329 9.61 4.89 18.72
C GLU A 329 8.89 5.93 19.58
N ARG A 330 8.00 5.50 20.49
CA ARG A 330 7.20 6.38 21.36
C ARG A 330 6.29 7.37 20.60
N SER A 331 5.96 7.01 19.38
CA SER A 331 5.03 7.73 18.52
C SER A 331 3.60 7.17 18.58
N ALA A 332 3.39 6.12 19.38
CA ALA A 332 2.10 5.49 19.67
C ALA A 332 2.05 5.00 21.13
N PRO A 333 0.85 4.69 21.68
CA PRO A 333 0.70 4.15 23.02
C PRO A 333 1.53 2.88 23.24
N GLN A 334 2.20 2.78 24.38
CA GLN A 334 3.18 1.71 24.66
C GLN A 334 2.57 0.30 24.65
N PHE A 335 1.27 0.15 24.92
CA PHE A 335 0.62 -1.16 24.91
C PHE A 335 0.64 -1.80 23.51
N LEU A 336 0.72 -1.00 22.42
CA LEU A 336 0.88 -1.48 21.04
C LEU A 336 2.28 -2.05 20.76
N GLY A 337 3.27 -1.70 21.58
CA GLY A 337 4.65 -2.15 21.49
C GLY A 337 4.91 -3.53 22.13
N LYS A 338 3.88 -4.27 22.55
CA LYS A 338 4.01 -5.61 23.12
C LYS A 338 3.98 -6.68 22.03
N ILE A 339 4.91 -7.64 22.13
CA ILE A 339 5.01 -8.80 21.22
C ILE A 339 4.59 -10.07 21.98
N SER A 340 3.87 -10.97 21.30
CA SER A 340 3.57 -12.31 21.81
C SER A 340 4.78 -13.23 21.70
N LYS A 341 4.74 -14.41 22.35
CA LYS A 341 5.78 -15.45 22.26
C LYS A 341 6.08 -15.88 20.80
N ASN A 342 5.12 -15.76 19.90
CA ASN A 342 5.25 -16.10 18.47
C ASN A 342 5.78 -14.94 17.61
N GLY A 343 6.23 -13.82 18.19
CA GLY A 343 6.73 -12.67 17.45
C GLY A 343 5.64 -11.81 16.80
N VAL A 344 4.37 -11.96 17.20
CA VAL A 344 3.22 -11.23 16.66
C VAL A 344 2.84 -10.08 17.58
N PRO A 345 2.70 -8.83 17.09
CA PRO A 345 2.24 -7.68 17.87
C PRO A 345 0.71 -7.70 18.02
N ARG A 346 0.20 -8.56 18.94
CA ARG A 346 -1.24 -8.84 19.07
C ARG A 346 -2.10 -7.60 19.30
N ASN A 347 -1.68 -6.69 20.18
CA ASN A 347 -2.47 -5.50 20.48
C ASN A 347 -2.61 -4.57 19.27
N ALA A 348 -1.54 -4.41 18.51
CA ALA A 348 -1.56 -3.64 17.27
C ALA A 348 -2.40 -4.32 16.17
N LEU A 349 -2.36 -5.67 16.13
CA LEU A 349 -3.20 -6.46 15.24
C LEU A 349 -4.69 -6.31 15.59
N PHE A 350 -5.06 -6.39 16.86
CA PHE A 350 -6.45 -6.19 17.31
C PHE A 350 -6.94 -4.78 17.02
N LEU A 351 -6.10 -3.75 17.22
CA LEU A 351 -6.46 -2.38 16.86
C LEU A 351 -6.82 -2.29 15.36
N SER A 352 -5.99 -2.85 14.49
CA SER A 352 -6.27 -2.87 13.06
C SER A 352 -7.56 -3.65 12.74
N ALA A 353 -7.76 -4.82 13.36
CA ALA A 353 -8.97 -5.63 13.15
C ALA A 353 -10.25 -4.91 13.59
N VAL A 354 -10.23 -4.19 14.71
CA VAL A 354 -11.36 -3.35 15.15
C VAL A 354 -11.70 -2.28 14.13
N MET A 355 -10.67 -1.64 13.55
CA MET A 355 -10.89 -0.62 12.51
C MET A 355 -11.54 -1.22 11.24
N LEU A 356 -11.29 -2.50 10.93
CA LEU A 356 -11.92 -3.17 9.79
C LEU A 356 -13.43 -3.35 9.94
N LEU A 357 -13.97 -3.31 11.15
CA LEU A 357 -15.43 -3.32 11.37
C LEU A 357 -16.12 -2.13 10.70
N SER A 358 -15.39 -1.04 10.43
CA SER A 358 -15.91 0.09 9.67
C SER A 358 -16.35 -0.30 8.25
N SER A 359 -15.83 -1.40 7.69
CA SER A 359 -16.30 -1.94 6.40
C SER A 359 -17.79 -2.28 6.42
N ILE A 360 -18.29 -2.79 7.54
CA ILE A 360 -19.72 -3.10 7.74
C ILE A 360 -20.53 -1.80 7.72
N VAL A 361 -20.05 -0.78 8.44
CA VAL A 361 -20.73 0.54 8.45
C VAL A 361 -20.78 1.11 7.04
N MET A 362 -19.67 1.07 6.29
CA MET A 362 -19.60 1.57 4.91
C MET A 362 -20.54 0.81 3.96
N LEU A 363 -20.67 -0.52 4.13
CA LEU A 363 -21.56 -1.35 3.32
C LEU A 363 -23.06 -0.99 3.51
N TYR A 364 -23.43 -0.47 4.69
CA TYR A 364 -24.82 -0.08 4.98
C TYR A 364 -25.06 1.44 4.89
N ALA A 365 -24.01 2.26 4.94
CA ALA A 365 -24.13 3.72 4.78
C ALA A 365 -24.18 4.16 3.31
N GLY A 366 -23.74 3.30 2.37
CA GLY A 366 -23.76 3.56 0.95
C GLY A 366 -25.00 3.00 0.25
N ASP A 367 -25.48 3.67 -0.80
CA ASP A 367 -26.60 3.19 -1.63
C ASP A 367 -26.19 1.96 -2.47
N SER A 368 -24.89 1.73 -2.64
CA SER A 368 -24.33 0.58 -3.37
C SER A 368 -22.93 0.19 -2.89
N ILE A 369 -22.55 -1.06 -3.15
CA ILE A 369 -21.19 -1.57 -2.89
C ILE A 369 -20.14 -0.75 -3.64
N SER A 370 -20.43 -0.39 -4.89
CA SER A 370 -19.52 0.40 -5.73
C SER A 370 -19.29 1.79 -5.16
N ARG A 371 -20.32 2.46 -4.67
CA ARG A 371 -20.20 3.80 -4.06
C ARG A 371 -19.39 3.74 -2.76
N ALA A 372 -19.64 2.74 -1.90
CA ALA A 372 -18.86 2.50 -0.69
C ALA A 372 -17.39 2.22 -1.03
N PHE A 373 -17.12 1.36 -2.00
CA PHE A 373 -15.78 1.06 -2.49
C PHE A 373 -15.07 2.32 -3.00
N ASN A 374 -15.76 3.13 -3.83
CA ASN A 374 -15.20 4.33 -4.43
C ASN A 374 -14.83 5.40 -3.38
N LEU A 375 -15.69 5.62 -2.39
CA LEU A 375 -15.41 6.55 -1.30
C LEU A 375 -14.16 6.12 -0.50
N VAL A 376 -14.10 4.85 -0.10
CA VAL A 376 -13.00 4.30 0.69
C VAL A 376 -11.70 4.30 -0.10
N THR A 377 -11.74 3.92 -1.38
CA THR A 377 -10.56 3.94 -2.25
C THR A 377 -10.06 5.35 -2.56
N THR A 378 -10.94 6.36 -2.54
CA THR A 378 -10.53 7.77 -2.66
C THR A 378 -9.72 8.22 -1.45
N VAL A 379 -10.18 7.90 -0.24
CA VAL A 379 -9.42 8.18 0.99
C VAL A 379 -8.05 7.50 0.95
N ALA A 380 -8.01 6.22 0.55
CA ALA A 380 -6.76 5.49 0.40
C ALA A 380 -5.83 6.11 -0.66
N ALA A 381 -6.37 6.55 -1.80
CA ALA A 381 -5.60 7.20 -2.86
C ALA A 381 -4.98 8.54 -2.39
N VAL A 382 -5.70 9.35 -1.63
CA VAL A 382 -5.16 10.61 -1.07
C VAL A 382 -4.04 10.31 -0.07
N LEU A 383 -4.21 9.30 0.79
CA LEU A 383 -3.19 8.90 1.77
C LEU A 383 -1.93 8.36 1.09
N VAL A 384 -2.05 7.58 0.03
CA VAL A 384 -0.87 7.09 -0.68
C VAL A 384 -0.17 8.20 -1.46
N ILE A 385 -0.91 9.14 -2.05
CA ILE A 385 -0.33 10.34 -2.67
C ILE A 385 0.45 11.14 -1.62
N PHE A 386 -0.07 11.28 -0.42
CA PHE A 386 0.66 11.91 0.70
C PHE A 386 1.95 11.14 1.01
N ALA A 387 1.90 9.81 1.12
CA ALA A 387 3.09 9.00 1.39
C ALA A 387 4.15 9.14 0.28
N TRP A 388 3.75 9.07 -0.98
CA TRP A 388 4.65 9.24 -2.12
C TRP A 388 5.21 10.68 -2.21
N THR A 389 4.40 11.69 -1.87
CA THR A 389 4.85 13.08 -1.72
C THR A 389 5.94 13.19 -0.67
N MET A 390 5.76 12.57 0.50
CA MET A 390 6.75 12.59 1.57
C MET A 390 8.05 11.87 1.18
N ILE A 391 7.98 10.80 0.39
CA ILE A 391 9.17 10.14 -0.17
C ILE A 391 9.93 11.09 -1.10
N MET A 392 9.23 11.81 -1.99
CA MET A 392 9.87 12.75 -2.92
C MET A 392 10.44 13.97 -2.22
N VAL A 393 9.75 14.50 -1.21
CA VAL A 393 10.27 15.59 -0.35
C VAL A 393 11.52 15.11 0.39
N SER A 394 11.48 13.90 0.96
CA SER A 394 12.66 13.29 1.61
C SER A 394 13.84 13.15 0.63
N TYR A 395 13.57 12.78 -0.63
CA TYR A 395 14.61 12.72 -1.66
C TYR A 395 15.25 14.09 -1.94
N LEU A 396 14.46 15.14 -2.03
CA LEU A 396 14.99 16.51 -2.20
C LEU A 396 15.85 16.94 -0.99
N MET A 397 15.41 16.60 0.23
CA MET A 397 16.18 16.85 1.45
C MET A 397 17.48 16.03 1.52
N TYR A 398 17.40 14.73 1.12
CA TYR A 398 18.58 13.89 0.98
C TYR A 398 19.63 14.49 0.04
N ARG A 399 19.19 14.95 -1.14
CA ARG A 399 20.05 15.63 -2.11
C ARG A 399 20.70 16.92 -1.57
N LYS A 400 20.00 17.63 -0.65
CA LYS A 400 20.50 18.84 -0.01
C LYS A 400 21.46 18.51 1.13
N LYS A 401 21.09 17.59 2.04
CA LYS A 401 21.87 17.26 3.24
C LYS A 401 23.10 16.37 2.94
N PHE A 402 23.00 15.45 1.99
CA PHE A 402 24.03 14.44 1.74
C PHE A 402 24.48 14.39 0.25
N PRO A 403 25.00 15.48 -0.33
CA PRO A 403 25.37 15.54 -1.75
C PRO A 403 26.51 14.56 -2.10
N SER A 404 27.39 14.23 -1.13
CA SER A 404 28.47 13.26 -1.32
C SER A 404 27.95 11.82 -1.46
N ARG A 405 26.96 11.43 -0.66
CA ARG A 405 26.31 10.11 -0.77
C ARG A 405 25.59 9.96 -2.09
N HIS A 406 24.87 11.01 -2.54
CA HIS A 406 24.24 11.02 -3.85
C HIS A 406 25.25 10.83 -4.99
N ARG A 407 26.40 11.53 -4.94
CA ARG A 407 27.44 11.39 -5.97
C ARG A 407 28.05 9.98 -6.03
N LYS A 408 28.10 9.26 -4.93
CA LYS A 408 28.60 7.88 -4.84
C LYS A 408 27.53 6.83 -5.15
N SER A 409 26.26 7.19 -5.19
CA SER A 409 25.15 6.26 -5.44
C SER A 409 25.25 5.67 -6.86
N LYS A 410 25.20 4.35 -6.95
CA LYS A 410 25.08 3.59 -8.22
C LYS A 410 23.64 3.48 -8.69
N PHE A 411 22.67 3.69 -7.80
CA PHE A 411 21.23 3.56 -8.06
C PHE A 411 20.54 4.91 -7.91
N ARG A 412 20.73 5.80 -8.90
CA ARG A 412 20.18 7.17 -8.86
C ARG A 412 18.79 7.25 -9.46
N LEU A 413 17.99 8.22 -8.98
CA LEU A 413 16.77 8.64 -9.63
C LEU A 413 17.10 9.25 -11.01
N PRO A 414 16.59 8.70 -12.14
CA PRO A 414 16.71 9.33 -13.45
C PRO A 414 16.15 10.76 -13.43
N GLY A 415 16.85 11.71 -14.05
CA GLY A 415 16.47 13.13 -14.04
C GLY A 415 16.64 13.86 -12.67
N GLY A 416 16.94 13.12 -11.61
CA GLY A 416 17.28 13.66 -10.29
C GLY A 416 16.24 14.63 -9.72
N ARG A 417 16.63 15.89 -9.43
CA ARG A 417 15.71 16.90 -8.86
C ARG A 417 14.54 17.23 -9.78
N PHE A 418 14.76 17.25 -11.11
CA PHE A 418 13.70 17.53 -12.07
C PHE A 418 12.59 16.49 -11.97
N SER A 419 12.93 15.21 -12.01
CA SER A 419 11.94 14.13 -11.86
C SER A 419 11.23 14.16 -10.50
N ALA A 420 11.91 14.58 -9.42
CA ALA A 420 11.28 14.74 -8.13
C ALA A 420 10.22 15.85 -8.14
N TRP A 421 10.54 17.01 -8.72
CA TRP A 421 9.57 18.11 -8.84
C TRP A 421 8.44 17.77 -9.82
N LEU A 422 8.73 17.05 -10.92
CA LEU A 422 7.71 16.58 -11.85
C LEU A 422 6.71 15.65 -11.16
N ALA A 423 7.18 14.71 -10.33
CA ALA A 423 6.31 13.83 -9.56
C ALA A 423 5.46 14.60 -8.54
N LEU A 424 6.06 15.58 -7.83
CA LEU A 424 5.32 16.44 -6.89
C LEU A 424 4.24 17.27 -7.61
N ALA A 425 4.56 17.84 -8.77
CA ALA A 425 3.59 18.57 -9.59
C ALA A 425 2.47 17.64 -10.08
N PHE A 426 2.79 16.42 -10.47
CA PHE A 426 1.82 15.41 -10.87
C PHE A 426 0.89 15.03 -9.70
N PHE A 427 1.40 14.88 -8.48
CA PHE A 427 0.56 14.61 -7.30
C PHE A 427 -0.36 15.77 -6.96
N ALA A 428 0.14 17.02 -7.01
CA ALA A 428 -0.69 18.21 -6.84
C ALA A 428 -1.79 18.29 -7.92
N PHE A 429 -1.45 18.01 -9.17
CA PHE A 429 -2.40 17.92 -10.27
C PHE A 429 -3.45 16.83 -9.99
N THR A 430 -3.05 15.64 -9.58
CA THR A 430 -3.98 14.53 -9.27
C THR A 430 -4.93 14.90 -8.14
N ILE A 431 -4.46 15.55 -7.07
CA ILE A 431 -5.35 16.07 -6.01
C ILE A 431 -6.33 17.09 -6.57
N GLY A 432 -5.89 17.98 -7.48
CA GLY A 432 -6.79 18.91 -8.19
C GLY A 432 -7.86 18.18 -9.02
N VAL A 433 -7.51 17.09 -9.69
CA VAL A 433 -8.47 16.26 -10.44
C VAL A 433 -9.55 15.66 -9.54
N LEU A 434 -9.22 15.27 -8.30
CA LEU A 434 -10.19 14.71 -7.34
C LEU A 434 -11.31 15.70 -6.96
N THR A 435 -11.11 17.00 -7.16
CA THR A 435 -12.14 18.01 -6.90
C THR A 435 -13.19 18.11 -8.02
N MET A 436 -12.95 17.47 -9.17
CA MET A 436 -13.83 17.57 -10.35
C MET A 436 -15.05 16.64 -10.27
N ASN A 437 -15.03 15.64 -9.40
CA ASN A 437 -16.12 14.68 -9.22
C ASN A 437 -16.60 14.72 -7.77
N GLU A 438 -17.91 14.77 -7.56
CA GLU A 438 -18.54 14.87 -6.23
C GLU A 438 -18.16 13.72 -5.30
N GLU A 439 -18.11 12.48 -5.80
CA GLU A 439 -17.77 11.31 -4.99
C GLU A 439 -16.31 11.36 -4.52
N THR A 440 -15.37 11.76 -5.39
CA THR A 440 -13.96 11.88 -5.01
C THR A 440 -13.71 13.12 -4.15
N LEU A 441 -14.48 14.19 -4.36
CA LEU A 441 -14.43 15.38 -3.51
C LEU A 441 -14.85 15.05 -2.07
N MET A 442 -15.89 14.23 -1.85
CA MET A 442 -16.27 13.80 -0.49
C MET A 442 -15.13 13.04 0.22
N GLY A 443 -14.47 12.12 -0.47
CA GLY A 443 -13.31 11.43 0.09
C GLY A 443 -12.13 12.36 0.39
N LEU A 444 -11.88 13.34 -0.49
CA LEU A 444 -10.85 14.36 -0.29
C LEU A 444 -11.16 15.25 0.92
N LEU A 445 -12.42 15.69 1.08
CA LEU A 445 -12.87 16.53 2.20
C LEU A 445 -12.83 15.83 3.57
N ALA A 446 -12.79 14.51 3.60
CA ALA A 446 -12.56 13.76 4.84
C ALA A 446 -11.10 13.84 5.34
N MET A 447 -10.13 14.13 4.47
CA MET A 447 -8.71 14.10 4.81
C MET A 447 -8.25 15.18 5.78
N PRO A 448 -8.72 16.43 5.75
CA PRO A 448 -8.39 17.42 6.76
C PRO A 448 -8.67 16.95 8.18
N ILE A 449 -9.75 16.19 8.41
CA ILE A 449 -10.08 15.62 9.72
C ILE A 449 -8.95 14.71 10.21
N TRP A 450 -8.46 13.83 9.33
CA TRP A 450 -7.33 12.96 9.65
C TRP A 450 -6.07 13.75 10.02
N PHE A 451 -5.70 14.74 9.25
CA PHE A 451 -4.53 15.57 9.53
C PHE A 451 -4.67 16.42 10.80
N VAL A 452 -5.89 16.87 11.14
CA VAL A 452 -6.18 17.51 12.44
C VAL A 452 -5.97 16.54 13.59
N ILE A 453 -6.48 15.30 13.48
CA ILE A 453 -6.26 14.24 14.47
C ILE A 453 -4.75 13.99 14.67
N LEU A 454 -3.99 13.90 13.58
CA LEU A 454 -2.53 13.74 13.64
C LEU A 454 -1.84 14.96 14.29
N GLY A 455 -2.30 16.17 13.98
CA GLY A 455 -1.79 17.40 14.59
C GLY A 455 -1.97 17.41 16.10
N ILE A 456 -3.17 17.04 16.56
CA ILE A 456 -3.48 16.88 17.99
C ILE A 456 -2.57 15.81 18.62
N GLY A 457 -2.46 14.63 17.98
CA GLY A 457 -1.60 13.53 18.43
C GLY A 457 -0.12 13.95 18.53
N TRP A 458 0.36 14.75 17.56
CA TRP A 458 1.71 15.30 17.59
C TRP A 458 1.95 16.25 18.77
N VAL A 459 0.98 17.11 19.08
CA VAL A 459 1.09 18.01 20.25
C VAL A 459 1.20 17.22 21.54
N PHE A 460 0.39 16.15 21.70
CA PHE A 460 0.48 15.28 22.87
C PHE A 460 1.83 14.56 22.96
N LYS A 461 2.31 14.02 21.83
CA LYS A 461 3.63 13.38 21.76
C LYS A 461 4.74 14.35 22.17
N ARG A 462 4.77 15.55 21.58
CA ARG A 462 5.78 16.55 21.87
C ARG A 462 5.81 16.97 23.35
N ARG A 463 4.62 17.11 23.96
CA ARG A 463 4.52 17.41 25.41
C ARG A 463 5.03 16.25 26.27
N ALA A 464 4.75 15.01 25.89
CA ALA A 464 5.24 13.83 26.59
C ALA A 464 6.78 13.69 26.47
N ASP A 465 7.34 13.94 25.29
CA ASP A 465 8.79 13.92 25.06
C ASP A 465 9.49 15.00 25.89
N ALA A 466 8.97 16.24 25.90
CA ALA A 466 9.54 17.36 26.69
C ALA A 466 9.56 17.07 28.20
N ARG A 467 8.45 16.55 28.78
CA ARG A 467 8.40 16.16 30.20
C ARG A 467 9.42 15.09 30.54
N ARG A 468 9.72 14.21 29.61
CA ARG A 468 10.67 13.13 29.80
C ARG A 468 12.12 13.62 29.72
N GLU A 469 12.43 14.50 28.81
CA GLU A 469 13.74 15.15 28.74
C GLU A 469 14.05 15.92 30.02
N GLU A 470 13.05 16.62 30.56
CA GLU A 470 13.15 17.31 31.84
C GLU A 470 13.41 16.35 33.00
N ALA A 471 12.66 15.21 33.06
CA ALA A 471 12.85 14.19 34.08
C ALA A 471 14.24 13.52 33.99
N ILE A 472 14.74 13.24 32.79
CA ILE A 472 16.08 12.67 32.57
C ILE A 472 17.15 13.69 33.01
N SER A 473 17.01 14.96 32.62
CA SER A 473 17.92 16.02 33.01
C SER A 473 18.00 16.17 34.53
N THR A 474 16.85 16.15 35.21
CA THR A 474 16.77 16.23 36.69
C THR A 474 17.46 15.02 37.35
N LEU A 475 17.19 13.79 36.83
CA LEU A 475 17.82 12.58 37.34
C LEU A 475 19.35 12.59 37.16
N THR A 476 19.81 13.04 35.98
CA THR A 476 21.24 13.15 35.67
C THR A 476 21.94 14.17 36.62
N ALA A 477 21.27 15.31 36.90
CA ALA A 477 21.77 16.28 37.85
C ALA A 477 21.83 15.71 39.28
N GLN A 478 20.82 14.95 39.73
CA GLN A 478 20.82 14.28 41.02
C GLN A 478 21.94 13.24 41.16
N ILE A 479 22.18 12.44 40.13
CA ILE A 479 23.29 11.44 40.10
C ILE A 479 24.63 12.17 40.23
N ALA A 480 24.87 13.25 39.48
CA ALA A 480 26.09 14.02 39.55
C ALA A 480 26.33 14.63 40.94
N ILE A 481 25.27 15.07 41.64
CA ILE A 481 25.37 15.58 43.02
C ILE A 481 25.77 14.46 44.02
N VAL A 482 25.18 13.29 43.87
CA VAL A 482 25.49 12.12 44.72
C VAL A 482 26.94 11.67 44.52
N GLU A 483 27.39 11.54 43.28
CA GLU A 483 28.80 11.20 42.96
C GLU A 483 29.78 12.24 43.52
N ALA A 484 29.47 13.54 43.39
CA ALA A 484 30.30 14.58 43.97
C ALA A 484 30.37 14.52 45.51
N SER A 485 29.26 14.18 46.18
CA SER A 485 29.21 14.03 47.64
C SER A 485 30.01 12.81 48.14
N GLU A 486 29.99 11.71 47.43
CA GLU A 486 30.78 10.51 47.76
C GLU A 486 32.30 10.77 47.60
N ILE A 487 32.71 11.49 46.58
CA ILE A 487 34.13 11.88 46.39
C ILE A 487 34.59 12.80 47.52
N PHE A 488 33.72 13.70 48.00
CA PHE A 488 34.04 14.60 49.10
C PHE A 488 34.11 13.90 50.47
N SER A 489 33.29 12.84 50.69
CA SER A 489 33.29 12.06 51.90
C SER A 489 34.44 11.04 52.01
N ALA A 490 35.04 10.69 50.88
CA ALA A 490 36.17 9.76 50.77
C ALA A 490 37.57 10.44 50.94
N ARG A 491 37.61 11.77 51.06
CA ARG A 491 38.81 12.57 51.43
C ARG A 491 38.77 12.97 52.89
#